data_ec4e00a64c0f82f27015982b0821e92d
#
_entry.id   ec4e00a64c0f82f27015982b0821e92d
#
_cell.length_a   1.000
_cell.length_b   1.000
_cell.length_c   1.000
_cell.angle_alpha   90.00
_cell.angle_beta   90.00
_cell.angle_gamma   90.00
#
_symmetry.space_group_name_H-M   'P 1'
#
loop_
_entity.id
_entity.type
_entity.pdbx_description
1 polymer ?
#
loop_
_entity_poly.entity_id
_entity_poly.type
_entity_poly.pdbx_seq_one_letter_code
_entity_poly.pdbx_strand_id
1 'polypeptide(L)'
;MKQLIFTVLFVSLFSLGYAQTTVKLSKTSNGAPIMFVDSVLISQADLQKLKPNDIASVKVYKDSQAFKHIDSNANGALYVETKQFCRKRFLNYFKSKSSAFKHLLESQGSDDGFHYILHGKLLDKGYEEKLAAINDKFFKSITIIEKKELVDRYGATDKNFGILIVSDDPEI
;
A
#
# COMPACT_ATOMS: atom_id res chain seq x y z
N MET A 1 -16.73 -62.03 30.03
CA MET A 1 -16.35 -60.74 30.56
C MET A 1 -15.85 -59.91 29.39
N LYS A 2 -16.70 -59.00 28.93
CA LYS A 2 -16.43 -58.12 27.77
C LYS A 2 -15.99 -56.75 28.30
N GLN A 3 -14.75 -56.38 28.08
CA GLN A 3 -14.27 -55.02 28.37
C GLN A 3 -14.52 -54.12 27.17
N LEU A 4 -15.32 -53.08 27.38
CA LEU A 4 -15.57 -52.01 26.43
C LEU A 4 -14.43 -50.98 26.62
N ILE A 5 -13.65 -50.79 25.58
CA ILE A 5 -12.63 -49.72 25.51
C ILE A 5 -13.33 -48.50 24.92
N PHE A 6 -13.54 -47.47 25.75
CA PHE A 6 -14.05 -46.18 25.32
C PHE A 6 -12.88 -45.30 24.85
N THR A 7 -12.72 -45.14 23.53
CA THR A 7 -11.73 -44.24 22.94
C THR A 7 -12.35 -42.85 22.89
N VAL A 8 -11.92 -41.96 23.79
CA VAL A 8 -12.28 -40.55 23.76
C VAL A 8 -11.42 -39.84 22.75
N LEU A 9 -12.01 -39.47 21.62
CA LEU A 9 -11.37 -38.65 20.59
C LEU A 9 -11.37 -37.20 21.02
N PHE A 10 -10.19 -36.70 21.46
CA PHE A 10 -9.98 -35.30 21.84
C PHE A 10 -9.79 -34.47 20.58
N VAL A 11 -10.87 -33.85 20.09
CA VAL A 11 -10.80 -32.88 18.99
C VAL A 11 -10.38 -31.54 19.57
N SER A 12 -9.08 -31.23 19.46
CA SER A 12 -8.55 -29.90 19.78
C SER A 12 -8.92 -28.91 18.66
N LEU A 13 -9.90 -28.07 18.92
CA LEU A 13 -10.21 -26.91 18.10
C LEU A 13 -9.07 -25.89 18.23
N PHE A 14 -8.20 -25.87 17.24
CA PHE A 14 -7.27 -24.74 17.05
C PHE A 14 -8.08 -23.54 16.54
N SER A 15 -8.51 -22.68 17.44
CA SER A 15 -8.99 -21.35 17.10
C SER A 15 -7.79 -20.48 16.72
N LEU A 16 -7.56 -20.32 15.40
CA LEU A 16 -6.68 -19.31 14.86
C LEU A 16 -7.26 -17.93 15.19
N GLY A 17 -6.84 -17.38 16.32
CA GLY A 17 -7.13 -16.00 16.68
C GLY A 17 -6.41 -15.06 15.71
N TYR A 18 -7.14 -14.51 14.75
CA TYR A 18 -6.66 -13.35 14.01
C TYR A 18 -6.59 -12.18 14.99
N ALA A 19 -5.36 -11.85 15.42
CA ALA A 19 -5.11 -10.65 16.19
C ALA A 19 -5.38 -9.45 15.27
N GLN A 20 -6.62 -8.95 15.29
CA GLN A 20 -6.93 -7.64 14.75
C GLN A 20 -6.25 -6.62 15.67
N THR A 21 -5.15 -6.04 15.19
CA THR A 21 -4.52 -4.90 15.84
C THR A 21 -5.47 -3.71 15.68
N THR A 22 -6.45 -3.62 16.56
CA THR A 22 -7.23 -2.39 16.70
C THR A 22 -6.32 -1.33 17.25
N VAL A 23 -5.91 -0.38 16.42
CA VAL A 23 -5.27 0.85 16.89
C VAL A 23 -6.30 1.58 17.74
N LYS A 24 -6.26 1.35 19.06
CA LYS A 24 -6.97 2.18 20.03
C LYS A 24 -6.31 3.55 20.01
N LEU A 25 -6.93 4.52 19.32
CA LEU A 25 -6.63 5.91 19.57
C LEU A 25 -6.98 6.19 21.05
N SER A 26 -5.96 6.25 21.88
CA SER A 26 -6.12 6.68 23.27
C SER A 26 -6.74 8.07 23.25
N LYS A 27 -7.90 8.24 23.87
CA LYS A 27 -8.42 9.55 24.23
C LYS A 27 -7.43 10.18 25.21
N THR A 28 -6.42 10.85 24.69
CA THR A 28 -5.61 11.77 25.48
C THR A 28 -6.40 13.08 25.58
N SER A 29 -6.46 13.61 26.76
CA SER A 29 -7.30 14.72 27.20
C SER A 29 -6.96 16.09 26.59
N ASN A 30 -6.10 16.18 25.60
CA ASN A 30 -5.64 17.42 25.00
C ASN A 30 -5.72 17.35 23.47
N GLY A 31 -6.89 17.59 22.93
CA GLY A 31 -7.12 17.75 21.49
C GLY A 31 -7.23 16.44 20.70
N ALA A 32 -7.96 16.47 19.58
CA ALA A 32 -8.00 15.38 18.63
C ALA A 32 -6.86 15.54 17.60
N PRO A 33 -6.35 14.46 17.01
CA PRO A 33 -5.40 14.58 15.93
C PRO A 33 -6.07 15.21 14.70
N ILE A 34 -5.32 16.00 13.96
CA ILE A 34 -5.73 16.47 12.64
C ILE A 34 -5.67 15.30 11.67
N MET A 35 -6.67 15.18 10.79
CA MET A 35 -6.77 14.04 9.88
C MET A 35 -6.68 14.51 8.43
N PHE A 36 -5.79 13.86 7.68
CA PHE A 36 -5.64 14.07 6.25
C PHE A 36 -5.89 12.77 5.50
N VAL A 37 -6.63 12.86 4.40
CA VAL A 37 -6.75 11.81 3.40
C VAL A 37 -6.33 12.38 2.06
N ASP A 38 -5.36 11.74 1.42
CA ASP A 38 -4.81 12.18 0.13
C ASP A 38 -4.38 13.65 0.11
N SER A 39 -3.78 14.11 1.24
CA SER A 39 -3.35 15.49 1.50
C SER A 39 -4.49 16.50 1.71
N VAL A 40 -5.74 16.06 1.82
CA VAL A 40 -6.91 16.91 2.11
C VAL A 40 -7.27 16.75 3.58
N LEU A 41 -7.47 17.90 4.27
CA LEU A 41 -7.98 17.92 5.64
C LEU A 41 -9.41 17.40 5.68
N ILE A 42 -9.70 16.43 6.55
CA ILE A 42 -11.01 15.80 6.65
C ILE A 42 -11.50 15.73 8.10
N SER A 43 -12.79 15.48 8.26
CA SER A 43 -13.40 15.16 9.56
C SER A 43 -13.23 13.68 9.92
N GLN A 44 -13.39 13.36 11.23
CA GLN A 44 -13.43 11.97 11.68
C GLN A 44 -14.57 11.18 11.03
N ALA A 45 -15.70 11.82 10.78
CA ALA A 45 -16.86 11.19 10.12
C ALA A 45 -16.53 10.81 8.65
N ASP A 46 -15.73 11.62 7.96
CA ASP A 46 -15.30 11.32 6.59
C ASP A 46 -14.25 10.20 6.56
N LEU A 47 -13.35 10.17 7.53
CA LEU A 47 -12.39 9.07 7.67
C LEU A 47 -13.09 7.70 7.82
N GLN A 48 -14.20 7.65 8.57
CA GLN A 48 -14.98 6.42 8.77
C GLN A 48 -15.67 5.90 7.51
N LYS A 49 -15.82 6.74 6.47
CA LYS A 49 -16.39 6.34 5.17
C LYS A 49 -15.39 5.62 4.27
N LEU A 50 -14.09 5.70 4.58
CA LEU A 50 -13.06 5.03 3.80
C LEU A 50 -13.16 3.51 3.98
N LYS A 51 -13.09 2.80 2.87
CA LYS A 51 -13.01 1.34 2.90
C LYS A 51 -11.57 0.92 3.22
N PRO A 52 -11.34 0.02 4.17
CA PRO A 52 -9.98 -0.43 4.53
C PRO A 52 -9.18 -0.95 3.32
N ASN A 53 -9.84 -1.60 2.36
CA ASN A 53 -9.20 -2.12 1.16
C ASN A 53 -8.71 -1.04 0.19
N ASP A 54 -9.20 0.20 0.31
CA ASP A 54 -8.78 1.32 -0.53
C ASP A 54 -7.58 2.08 0.07
N ILE A 55 -7.20 1.76 1.31
CA ILE A 55 -6.08 2.39 2.01
C ILE A 55 -4.78 1.73 1.57
N ALA A 56 -3.81 2.55 1.18
CA ALA A 56 -2.45 2.14 0.89
C ALA A 56 -1.55 2.33 2.12
N SER A 57 -1.69 3.45 2.83
CA SER A 57 -0.77 3.86 3.89
C SER A 57 -1.47 4.66 4.97
N VAL A 58 -1.01 4.49 6.22
CA VAL A 58 -1.43 5.28 7.37
C VAL A 58 -0.19 5.70 8.16
N LYS A 59 0.05 7.02 8.28
CA LYS A 59 1.17 7.59 9.05
C LYS A 59 0.65 8.44 10.20
N VAL A 60 1.20 8.22 11.38
CA VAL A 60 0.85 8.97 12.59
C VAL A 60 2.01 9.86 13.00
N TYR A 61 1.76 11.17 13.04
CA TYR A 61 2.70 12.17 13.51
C TYR A 61 2.29 12.62 14.91
N LYS A 62 3.15 12.37 15.89
CA LYS A 62 2.89 12.71 17.30
C LYS A 62 3.33 14.12 17.68
N ASP A 63 4.16 14.75 16.85
CA ASP A 63 4.60 16.13 17.10
C ASP A 63 3.48 17.11 16.75
N SER A 64 2.91 17.72 17.81
CA SER A 64 1.84 18.70 17.66
C SER A 64 2.32 20.06 17.15
N GLN A 65 3.60 20.40 17.29
CA GLN A 65 4.12 21.73 16.96
C GLN A 65 3.96 22.05 15.47
N ALA A 66 4.21 21.06 14.61
CA ALA A 66 4.10 21.22 13.16
C ALA A 66 2.66 21.54 12.69
N PHE A 67 1.65 21.24 13.51
CA PHE A 67 0.22 21.36 13.14
C PHE A 67 -0.54 22.43 13.91
N LYS A 68 0.11 23.12 14.85
CA LYS A 68 -0.55 24.18 15.68
C LYS A 68 -1.05 25.37 14.87
N HIS A 69 -0.52 25.59 13.68
CA HIS A 69 -1.01 26.65 12.80
C HIS A 69 -2.34 26.28 12.12
N ILE A 70 -2.71 24.98 12.09
CA ILE A 70 -3.97 24.48 11.55
C ILE A 70 -5.01 24.37 12.69
N ASP A 71 -4.60 23.78 13.83
CA ASP A 71 -5.39 23.70 15.05
C ASP A 71 -4.44 23.83 16.26
N SER A 72 -4.62 24.89 17.07
CA SER A 72 -3.81 25.16 18.25
C SER A 72 -3.91 24.07 19.31
N ASN A 73 -4.98 23.29 19.31
CA ASN A 73 -5.25 22.19 20.24
C ASN A 73 -4.88 20.82 19.68
N ALA A 74 -4.34 20.76 18.44
CA ALA A 74 -3.99 19.49 17.80
C ALA A 74 -2.94 18.72 18.61
N ASN A 75 -3.18 17.43 18.78
CA ASN A 75 -2.26 16.49 19.41
C ASN A 75 -1.65 15.53 18.39
N GLY A 76 -1.06 16.10 17.32
CA GLY A 76 -0.49 15.35 16.21
C GLY A 76 -1.39 15.29 14.98
N ALA A 77 -1.03 14.45 14.02
CA ALA A 77 -1.78 14.27 12.79
C ALA A 77 -1.81 12.80 12.33
N LEU A 78 -2.90 12.44 11.69
CA LEU A 78 -3.09 11.17 11.00
C LEU A 78 -3.13 11.44 9.49
N TYR A 79 -2.20 10.87 8.75
CA TYR A 79 -2.16 10.91 7.29
C TYR A 79 -2.54 9.56 6.73
N VAL A 80 -3.59 9.53 5.93
CA VAL A 80 -4.05 8.35 5.20
C VAL A 80 -3.87 8.62 3.72
N GLU A 81 -3.22 7.71 3.02
CA GLU A 81 -3.13 7.74 1.55
C GLU A 81 -3.92 6.57 0.98
N THR A 82 -4.78 6.86 0.00
CA THR A 82 -5.51 5.82 -0.72
C THR A 82 -4.63 5.18 -1.79
N LYS A 83 -4.97 3.95 -2.17
CA LYS A 83 -4.32 3.25 -3.29
C LYS A 83 -4.41 4.05 -4.58
N GLN A 84 -5.59 4.65 -4.83
CA GLN A 84 -5.80 5.48 -6.02
C GLN A 84 -4.87 6.71 -6.03
N PHE A 85 -4.71 7.37 -4.89
CA PHE A 85 -3.81 8.52 -4.77
C PHE A 85 -2.35 8.12 -4.97
N CYS A 86 -1.89 7.05 -4.32
CA CYS A 86 -0.56 6.50 -4.51
C CYS A 86 -0.32 6.08 -5.96
N ARG A 87 -1.30 5.38 -6.59
CA ARG A 87 -1.22 4.98 -8.00
C ARG A 87 -1.08 6.17 -8.93
N LYS A 88 -1.90 7.21 -8.75
CA LYS A 88 -1.78 8.45 -9.54
C LYS A 88 -0.39 9.10 -9.38
N ARG A 89 0.14 9.12 -8.16
CA ARG A 89 1.44 9.70 -7.85
C ARG A 89 2.58 8.96 -8.55
N PHE A 90 2.68 7.64 -8.39
CA PHE A 90 3.75 6.89 -9.03
C PHE A 90 3.63 6.83 -10.55
N LEU A 91 2.42 6.72 -11.12
CA LEU A 91 2.23 6.76 -12.57
C LEU A 91 2.70 8.09 -13.17
N ASN A 92 2.38 9.22 -12.52
CA ASN A 92 2.83 10.53 -12.97
C ASN A 92 4.36 10.66 -12.86
N TYR A 93 4.94 10.15 -11.77
CA TYR A 93 6.38 10.13 -11.57
C TYR A 93 7.07 9.30 -12.65
N PHE A 94 6.64 8.07 -12.90
CA PHE A 94 7.24 7.19 -13.89
C PHE A 94 7.08 7.70 -15.32
N LYS A 95 5.96 8.32 -15.65
CA LYS A 95 5.79 9.04 -16.94
C LYS A 95 6.83 10.14 -17.13
N SER A 96 7.20 10.84 -16.06
CA SER A 96 8.22 11.89 -16.13
C SER A 96 9.63 11.34 -16.30
N LYS A 97 9.89 10.07 -15.92
CA LYS A 97 11.20 9.42 -15.95
C LYS A 97 11.44 8.56 -17.19
N SER A 98 10.38 8.12 -17.86
CA SER A 98 10.49 7.24 -19.02
C SER A 98 9.45 7.59 -20.09
N SER A 99 9.94 8.09 -21.24
CA SER A 99 9.10 8.33 -22.41
C SER A 99 8.45 7.04 -22.93
N ALA A 100 9.18 5.93 -22.90
CA ALA A 100 8.66 4.62 -23.29
C ALA A 100 7.50 4.18 -22.38
N PHE A 101 7.62 4.33 -21.06
CA PHE A 101 6.54 4.04 -20.13
C PHE A 101 5.34 4.98 -20.35
N LYS A 102 5.60 6.27 -20.57
CA LYS A 102 4.54 7.25 -20.89
C LYS A 102 3.75 6.81 -22.12
N HIS A 103 4.41 6.51 -23.24
CA HIS A 103 3.78 6.07 -24.48
C HIS A 103 3.01 4.75 -24.31
N LEU A 104 3.59 3.78 -23.58
CA LEU A 104 2.90 2.53 -23.30
C LEU A 104 1.62 2.78 -22.51
N LEU A 105 1.67 3.53 -21.41
CA LEU A 105 0.51 3.82 -20.59
C LEU A 105 -0.58 4.57 -21.36
N GLU A 106 -0.20 5.55 -22.19
CA GLU A 106 -1.12 6.30 -23.04
C GLU A 106 -1.78 5.40 -24.11
N SER A 107 -1.03 4.47 -24.71
CA SER A 107 -1.56 3.53 -25.69
C SER A 107 -2.51 2.49 -25.11
N GLN A 108 -2.29 2.08 -23.84
CA GLN A 108 -3.13 1.12 -23.14
C GLN A 108 -4.33 1.78 -22.43
N GLY A 109 -4.30 3.10 -22.21
CA GLY A 109 -5.32 3.86 -21.50
C GLY A 109 -5.33 3.65 -19.99
N SER A 110 -4.78 2.53 -19.49
CA SER A 110 -4.59 2.22 -18.05
C SER A 110 -3.40 1.30 -17.85
N ASP A 111 -2.97 1.11 -16.60
CA ASP A 111 -1.93 0.16 -16.22
C ASP A 111 -2.51 -1.19 -15.73
N ASP A 112 -3.77 -1.49 -16.04
CA ASP A 112 -4.41 -2.75 -15.64
C ASP A 112 -3.78 -3.98 -16.31
N GLY A 113 -3.16 -3.79 -17.48
CA GLY A 113 -2.41 -4.80 -18.20
C GLY A 113 -0.95 -4.96 -17.76
N PHE A 114 -0.51 -4.29 -16.69
CA PHE A 114 0.88 -4.27 -16.25
C PHE A 114 1.09 -5.05 -14.97
N HIS A 115 2.22 -5.77 -14.90
CA HIS A 115 2.84 -6.19 -13.64
C HIS A 115 3.99 -5.25 -13.31
N TYR A 116 4.05 -4.83 -12.07
CA TYR A 116 5.20 -4.09 -11.54
C TYR A 116 6.19 -5.04 -10.93
N ILE A 117 7.47 -4.84 -11.22
CA ILE A 117 8.58 -5.67 -10.75
C ILE A 117 9.59 -4.72 -10.12
N LEU A 118 9.82 -4.86 -8.82
CA LEU A 118 10.75 -4.03 -8.07
C LEU A 118 11.89 -4.90 -7.55
N HIS A 119 13.14 -4.50 -7.83
CA HIS A 119 14.33 -5.29 -7.47
C HIS A 119 14.26 -6.75 -7.92
N GLY A 120 13.69 -7.01 -9.10
CA GLY A 120 13.53 -8.34 -9.65
C GLY A 120 12.41 -9.17 -9.02
N LYS A 121 11.62 -8.61 -8.11
CA LYS A 121 10.47 -9.29 -7.49
C LYS A 121 9.17 -8.78 -8.09
N LEU A 122 8.32 -9.70 -8.52
CA LEU A 122 6.95 -9.39 -8.94
C LEU A 122 6.16 -8.88 -7.75
N LEU A 123 5.46 -7.74 -7.94
CA LEU A 123 4.60 -7.14 -6.93
C LEU A 123 3.16 -7.63 -7.15
N ASP A 124 2.56 -8.25 -6.14
CA ASP A 124 1.19 -8.77 -6.24
C ASP A 124 0.16 -7.76 -5.70
N LYS A 125 0.22 -7.43 -4.41
CA LYS A 125 -0.77 -6.58 -3.74
C LYS A 125 -0.11 -5.58 -2.80
N GLY A 126 -0.80 -4.43 -2.59
CA GLY A 126 -0.38 -3.44 -1.60
C GLY A 126 0.95 -2.76 -1.94
N TYR A 127 1.28 -2.68 -3.22
CA TYR A 127 2.53 -2.09 -3.70
C TYR A 127 2.44 -0.58 -3.96
N GLU A 128 1.25 -0.02 -3.89
CA GLU A 128 0.98 1.36 -4.30
C GLU A 128 1.77 2.36 -3.45
N GLU A 129 1.86 2.14 -2.14
CA GLU A 129 2.67 2.96 -1.25
C GLU A 129 4.16 2.87 -1.60
N LYS A 130 4.67 1.65 -1.80
CA LYS A 130 6.08 1.41 -2.15
C LYS A 130 6.47 2.12 -3.44
N LEU A 131 5.70 1.95 -4.50
CA LEU A 131 5.99 2.60 -5.78
C LEU A 131 5.85 4.12 -5.67
N ALA A 132 4.89 4.62 -4.88
CA ALA A 132 4.70 6.04 -4.66
C ALA A 132 5.78 6.69 -3.76
N ALA A 133 6.53 5.92 -3.01
CA ALA A 133 7.66 6.39 -2.21
C ALA A 133 8.93 6.64 -3.05
N ILE A 134 9.03 6.00 -4.23
CA ILE A 134 10.18 6.19 -5.13
C ILE A 134 10.24 7.65 -5.61
N ASN A 135 11.39 8.26 -5.44
CA ASN A 135 11.66 9.65 -5.79
C ASN A 135 13.03 9.80 -6.47
N ASP A 136 13.39 11.01 -6.85
CA ASP A 136 14.63 11.30 -7.60
C ASP A 136 15.92 10.87 -6.89
N LYS A 137 15.91 10.80 -5.56
CA LYS A 137 17.08 10.39 -4.80
C LYS A 137 17.38 8.89 -5.00
N PHE A 138 16.36 8.08 -5.17
CA PHE A 138 16.48 6.63 -5.16
C PHE A 138 16.24 5.98 -6.53
N PHE A 139 15.48 6.64 -7.40
CA PHE A 139 15.15 6.11 -8.72
C PHE A 139 16.38 5.91 -9.61
N LYS A 140 16.49 4.75 -10.26
CA LYS A 140 17.58 4.45 -11.21
C LYS A 140 17.05 4.24 -12.62
N SER A 141 16.10 3.33 -12.81
CA SER A 141 15.62 3.02 -14.15
C SER A 141 14.23 2.39 -14.17
N ILE A 142 13.58 2.51 -15.31
CA ILE A 142 12.41 1.74 -15.71
C ILE A 142 12.72 1.03 -17.02
N THR A 143 12.40 -0.26 -17.09
CA THR A 143 12.46 -1.09 -18.28
C THR A 143 11.12 -1.79 -18.50
N ILE A 144 10.63 -1.79 -19.73
CA ILE A 144 9.41 -2.49 -20.12
C ILE A 144 9.81 -3.83 -20.71
N ILE A 145 9.15 -4.90 -20.25
CA ILE A 145 9.24 -6.22 -20.87
C ILE A 145 7.87 -6.65 -21.38
N GLU A 146 7.86 -7.33 -22.49
CA GLU A 146 6.63 -7.85 -23.10
C GLU A 146 6.22 -9.18 -22.48
N LYS A 147 5.00 -9.63 -22.81
CA LYS A 147 4.38 -10.83 -22.26
C LYS A 147 5.27 -12.06 -22.31
N LYS A 148 5.98 -12.30 -23.43
CA LYS A 148 6.85 -13.47 -23.53
C LYS A 148 7.92 -13.48 -22.45
N GLU A 149 8.65 -12.39 -22.30
CA GLU A 149 9.71 -12.27 -21.29
C GLU A 149 9.13 -12.27 -19.87
N LEU A 150 7.94 -11.66 -19.67
CA LEU A 150 7.24 -11.65 -18.41
C LEU A 150 6.89 -13.09 -17.95
N VAL A 151 6.40 -13.91 -18.86
CA VAL A 151 6.11 -15.33 -18.61
C VAL A 151 7.38 -16.11 -18.37
N ASP A 152 8.38 -15.97 -19.24
CA ASP A 152 9.63 -16.74 -19.17
C ASP A 152 10.41 -16.49 -17.86
N ARG A 153 10.43 -15.23 -17.37
CA ARG A 153 11.21 -14.84 -16.19
C ARG A 153 10.45 -14.89 -14.87
N TYR A 154 9.14 -14.63 -14.90
CA TYR A 154 8.33 -14.43 -13.68
C TYR A 154 7.13 -15.37 -13.59
N GLY A 155 6.85 -16.16 -14.65
CA GLY A 155 5.69 -17.06 -14.68
C GLY A 155 4.34 -16.35 -14.73
N ALA A 156 4.32 -15.03 -14.95
CA ALA A 156 3.10 -14.23 -14.92
C ALA A 156 2.41 -14.24 -16.28
N THR A 157 1.22 -14.84 -16.35
CA THR A 157 0.48 -15.08 -17.61
C THR A 157 -0.72 -14.16 -17.79
N ASP A 158 -1.18 -13.49 -16.72
CA ASP A 158 -2.43 -12.72 -16.64
C ASP A 158 -2.31 -11.28 -17.16
N LYS A 159 -1.09 -10.75 -17.35
CA LYS A 159 -0.82 -9.41 -17.85
C LYS A 159 -0.01 -9.44 -19.14
N ASN A 160 0.00 -8.29 -19.86
CA ASN A 160 0.68 -8.18 -21.14
C ASN A 160 2.08 -7.60 -21.05
N PHE A 161 2.34 -6.81 -19.99
CA PHE A 161 3.61 -6.10 -19.82
C PHE A 161 4.13 -6.24 -18.40
N GLY A 162 5.45 -6.31 -18.26
CA GLY A 162 6.16 -6.15 -17.01
C GLY A 162 6.89 -4.81 -16.99
N ILE A 163 6.76 -4.08 -15.89
CA ILE A 163 7.43 -2.81 -15.64
C ILE A 163 8.50 -3.04 -14.59
N LEU A 164 9.73 -3.20 -15.04
CA LEU A 164 10.90 -3.41 -14.17
C LEU A 164 11.38 -2.06 -13.64
N ILE A 165 11.40 -1.93 -12.35
CA ILE A 165 11.82 -0.71 -11.64
C ILE A 165 13.05 -1.04 -10.82
N VAL A 166 14.07 -0.22 -10.96
CA VAL A 166 15.27 -0.27 -10.12
C VAL A 166 15.31 1.01 -9.28
N SER A 167 15.50 0.83 -7.99
CA SER A 167 15.61 1.88 -6.98
C SER A 167 16.72 1.52 -5.99
N ASP A 168 17.42 2.52 -5.43
CA ASP A 168 18.41 2.30 -4.37
C ASP A 168 17.80 2.56 -2.96
N ASP A 169 16.48 2.64 -2.85
CA ASP A 169 15.84 2.85 -1.55
C ASP A 169 15.98 1.58 -0.70
N PRO A 170 16.66 1.64 0.45
CA PRO A 170 16.85 0.47 1.31
C PRO A 170 15.57 0.04 2.05
N GLU A 171 14.54 0.88 2.06
CA GLU A 171 13.28 0.63 2.80
C GLU A 171 12.14 0.10 1.91
N ILE A 172 12.40 -0.06 0.60
CA ILE A 172 11.37 -0.48 -0.37
C ILE A 172 11.58 -1.91 -0.87
#